data_34136a78cbb31deaabd5acd124213987
#
_entry.id   34136a78cbb31deaabd5acd124213987
#
_cell.length_a   1.000
_cell.length_b   1.000
_cell.length_c   1.000
_cell.angle_alpha   90.00
_cell.angle_beta   90.00
_cell.angle_gamma   90.00
#
_symmetry.space_group_name_H-M   'P 1'
#
loop_
_entity.id
_entity.type
_entity.pdbx_description
1 polymer ?
#
loop_
_entity_poly.entity_id
_entity_poly.type
_entity_poly.pdbx_seq_one_letter_code
_entity_poly.pdbx_strand_id
1 'polypeptide(L)'
;YAITTIIGIEEVMEYAQNSFISSTFWTERIGPTAALKTLEIMKSEESWKKITSTGKTIRKGWQELAQKNGLEIVHTGLDALAGFFIKSENFLKYKTYITQEMLKKGFLASNTCYVCTEHTEELVNNYLEALDPIFKKIAAHESNESSDELLDGSICDAGFKRLN
;
A
#
# COMPACT_ATOMS: atom_id res chain seq x y z
N TYR A 1 -1.47 -13.28 13.47
CA TYR A 1 -2.74 -14.03 13.43
C TYR A 1 -3.79 -13.22 12.66
N ALA A 2 -4.49 -13.90 11.75
CA ALA A 2 -5.58 -13.29 11.00
C ALA A 2 -6.84 -13.29 11.88
N ILE A 3 -7.25 -12.11 12.31
CA ILE A 3 -8.51 -11.89 13.04
C ILE A 3 -9.16 -10.61 12.53
N THR A 4 -10.46 -10.63 12.36
CA THR A 4 -11.25 -9.46 11.97
C THR A 4 -12.46 -9.33 12.91
N THR A 5 -12.95 -8.11 13.04
CA THR A 5 -14.16 -7.80 13.82
C THR A 5 -15.08 -6.94 12.99
N ILE A 6 -16.36 -7.28 13.00
CA ILE A 6 -17.42 -6.44 12.43
C ILE A 6 -18.10 -5.72 13.59
N ILE A 7 -18.17 -4.41 13.53
CA ILE A 7 -18.78 -3.56 14.54
C ILE A 7 -19.84 -2.68 13.87
N GLY A 8 -21.02 -2.57 14.47
CA GLY A 8 -22.11 -1.76 13.99
C GLY A 8 -23.02 -1.31 15.11
N ILE A 9 -24.00 -0.48 14.79
CA ILE A 9 -25.08 -0.11 15.73
C ILE A 9 -25.97 -1.31 15.99
N GLU A 10 -26.63 -1.33 17.14
CA GLU A 10 -27.41 -2.45 17.63
C GLU A 10 -28.49 -2.88 16.62
N GLU A 11 -29.26 -1.93 16.09
CA GLU A 11 -30.35 -2.20 15.15
C GLU A 11 -29.89 -2.89 13.86
N VAL A 12 -28.65 -2.64 13.41
CA VAL A 12 -28.07 -3.30 12.25
C VAL A 12 -27.48 -4.65 12.64
N MET A 13 -26.81 -4.75 13.79
CA MET A 13 -26.15 -5.97 14.23
C MET A 13 -27.14 -7.06 14.65
N GLU A 14 -28.37 -6.71 15.08
CA GLU A 14 -29.45 -7.67 15.36
C GLU A 14 -29.79 -8.56 14.16
N TYR A 15 -29.66 -8.06 12.94
CA TYR A 15 -29.86 -8.87 11.73
C TYR A 15 -28.81 -9.97 11.58
N ALA A 16 -27.64 -9.84 12.20
CA ALA A 16 -26.64 -10.88 12.20
C ALA A 16 -27.12 -12.16 12.92
N GLN A 17 -27.99 -12.01 13.94
CA GLN A 17 -28.58 -13.13 14.69
C GLN A 17 -29.49 -14.02 13.81
N ASN A 18 -30.06 -13.44 12.77
CA ASN A 18 -30.93 -14.12 11.83
C ASN A 18 -30.17 -14.63 10.58
N SER A 19 -28.86 -14.46 10.55
CA SER A 19 -27.99 -14.85 9.44
C SER A 19 -27.11 -16.02 9.84
N PHE A 20 -26.75 -16.86 8.86
CA PHE A 20 -25.75 -17.90 9.08
C PHE A 20 -24.34 -17.28 8.98
N ILE A 21 -23.80 -16.85 10.10
CA ILE A 21 -22.42 -16.40 10.22
C ILE A 21 -21.62 -17.53 10.84
N SER A 22 -20.63 -18.02 10.14
CA SER A 22 -19.78 -19.12 10.56
C SER A 22 -18.31 -18.77 10.47
N SER A 23 -17.53 -19.45 11.30
CA SER A 23 -16.07 -19.32 11.36
C SER A 23 -15.45 -20.68 11.66
N THR A 24 -14.24 -20.90 11.18
CA THR A 24 -13.48 -22.12 11.48
C THR A 24 -12.93 -22.11 12.91
N PHE A 25 -12.65 -20.93 13.47
CA PHE A 25 -11.91 -20.76 14.74
C PHE A 25 -12.78 -20.24 15.90
N TRP A 26 -13.98 -20.77 16.05
CA TRP A 26 -14.97 -20.32 17.04
C TRP A 26 -14.46 -20.24 18.48
N THR A 27 -13.67 -21.22 18.92
CA THR A 27 -13.19 -21.33 20.29
C THR A 27 -11.70 -21.11 20.42
N GLU A 28 -11.05 -20.71 19.32
CA GLU A 28 -9.63 -20.42 19.30
C GLU A 28 -9.35 -19.13 20.09
N ARG A 29 -8.33 -19.15 20.95
CA ARG A 29 -8.02 -18.02 21.85
C ARG A 29 -6.80 -17.21 21.41
N ILE A 30 -5.98 -17.75 20.54
CA ILE A 30 -4.71 -17.11 20.13
C ILE A 30 -5.01 -15.80 19.40
N GLY A 31 -5.91 -15.83 18.41
CA GLY A 31 -6.31 -14.65 17.64
C GLY A 31 -6.85 -13.52 18.53
N PRO A 32 -7.90 -13.74 19.34
CA PRO A 32 -8.41 -12.74 20.28
C PRO A 32 -7.37 -12.22 21.27
N THR A 33 -6.52 -13.09 21.82
CA THR A 33 -5.44 -12.69 22.75
C THR A 33 -4.42 -11.77 22.04
N ALA A 34 -4.01 -12.12 20.83
CA ALA A 34 -3.11 -11.30 20.03
C ALA A 34 -3.74 -9.94 19.67
N ALA A 35 -5.04 -9.94 19.32
CA ALA A 35 -5.77 -8.71 19.02
C ALA A 35 -5.84 -7.77 20.22
N LEU A 36 -6.20 -8.29 21.40
CA LEU A 36 -6.24 -7.50 22.63
C LEU A 36 -4.87 -6.91 22.97
N LYS A 37 -3.80 -7.69 22.84
CA LYS A 37 -2.44 -7.20 23.08
C LYS A 37 -2.02 -6.14 22.06
N THR A 38 -2.38 -6.32 20.81
CA THR A 38 -2.15 -5.31 19.76
C THR A 38 -2.85 -4.00 20.08
N LEU A 39 -4.12 -4.04 20.48
CA LEU A 39 -4.88 -2.84 20.85
C LEU A 39 -4.30 -2.14 22.10
N GLU A 40 -3.84 -2.92 23.09
CA GLU A 40 -3.15 -2.37 24.26
C GLU A 40 -1.87 -1.60 23.86
N ILE A 41 -1.02 -2.21 23.03
CA ILE A 41 0.21 -1.59 22.54
C ILE A 41 -0.11 -0.35 21.70
N MET A 42 -1.05 -0.47 20.77
CA MET A 42 -1.49 0.67 19.96
C MET A 42 -1.92 1.85 20.84
N LYS A 43 -2.66 1.57 21.91
CA LYS A 43 -3.12 2.60 22.84
C LYS A 43 -1.97 3.22 23.64
N SER A 44 -1.05 2.39 24.16
CA SER A 44 0.07 2.86 24.99
C SER A 44 1.12 3.66 24.21
N GLU A 45 1.35 3.29 22.95
CA GLU A 45 2.34 3.92 22.08
C GLU A 45 1.75 5.00 21.15
N GLU A 46 0.43 5.13 21.14
CA GLU A 46 -0.29 5.98 20.18
C GLU A 46 0.18 5.74 18.72
N SER A 47 0.41 4.47 18.38
CA SER A 47 1.05 4.05 17.13
C SER A 47 0.39 4.64 15.87
N TRP A 48 -0.92 4.92 15.91
CA TRP A 48 -1.64 5.58 14.81
C TRP A 48 -1.07 6.96 14.48
N LYS A 49 -0.54 7.71 15.47
CA LYS A 49 0.08 9.02 15.24
C LYS A 49 1.37 8.87 14.44
N LYS A 50 2.22 7.90 14.85
CA LYS A 50 3.47 7.58 14.15
C LYS A 50 3.19 7.12 12.72
N ILE A 51 2.29 6.16 12.55
CA ILE A 51 1.91 5.59 11.25
C ILE A 51 1.37 6.68 10.33
N THR A 52 0.47 7.54 10.82
CA THR A 52 -0.08 8.66 10.04
C THR A 52 1.00 9.66 9.63
N SER A 53 1.90 10.02 10.56
CA SER A 53 2.99 10.94 10.27
C SER A 53 3.94 10.39 9.21
N THR A 54 4.34 9.13 9.35
CA THR A 54 5.20 8.44 8.37
C THR A 54 4.52 8.35 7.00
N GLY A 55 3.23 8.03 6.97
CA GLY A 55 2.47 7.99 5.72
C GLY A 55 2.37 9.33 5.01
N LYS A 56 2.21 10.43 5.75
CA LYS A 56 2.28 11.79 5.19
C LYS A 56 3.64 12.07 4.57
N THR A 57 4.73 11.67 5.23
CA THR A 57 6.09 11.81 4.70
C THR A 57 6.27 11.03 3.40
N ILE A 58 5.79 9.80 3.35
CA ILE A 58 5.85 8.96 2.13
C ILE A 58 5.06 9.62 0.99
N ARG A 59 3.82 10.06 1.24
CA ARG A 59 2.98 10.72 0.22
C ARG A 59 3.63 12.01 -0.31
N LYS A 60 4.19 12.80 0.59
CA LYS A 60 4.95 14.02 0.23
C LYS A 60 6.15 13.66 -0.65
N GLY A 61 6.93 12.65 -0.26
CA GLY A 61 8.06 12.16 -1.05
C GLY A 61 7.66 11.70 -2.45
N TRP A 62 6.58 10.95 -2.59
CA TRP A 62 6.06 10.57 -3.90
C TRP A 62 5.68 11.78 -4.75
N GLN A 63 5.03 12.79 -4.15
CA GLN A 63 4.65 14.01 -4.84
C GLN A 63 5.87 14.80 -5.31
N GLU A 64 6.88 14.93 -4.46
CA GLU A 64 8.14 15.64 -4.79
C GLU A 64 8.91 14.93 -5.90
N LEU A 65 9.01 13.60 -5.85
CA LEU A 65 9.63 12.79 -6.91
C LEU A 65 8.88 12.90 -8.23
N ALA A 66 7.56 12.87 -8.20
CA ALA A 66 6.74 13.02 -9.40
C ALA A 66 6.94 14.40 -10.03
N GLN A 67 6.87 15.47 -9.23
CA GLN A 67 7.10 16.84 -9.70
C GLN A 67 8.51 17.03 -10.27
N LYS A 68 9.54 16.52 -9.58
CA LYS A 68 10.94 16.57 -10.02
C LYS A 68 11.14 15.94 -11.39
N ASN A 69 10.41 14.88 -11.69
CA ASN A 69 10.53 14.11 -12.93
C ASN A 69 9.44 14.46 -13.97
N GLY A 70 8.59 15.46 -13.71
CA GLY A 70 7.55 15.89 -14.66
C GLY A 70 6.39 14.91 -14.79
N LEU A 71 6.15 14.06 -13.79
CA LEU A 71 5.03 13.13 -13.73
C LEU A 71 3.86 13.72 -12.96
N GLU A 72 2.64 13.43 -13.39
CA GLU A 72 1.42 13.72 -12.63
C GLU A 72 0.97 12.45 -11.90
N ILE A 73 0.83 12.54 -10.57
CA ILE A 73 0.31 11.44 -9.75
C ILE A 73 -0.97 11.85 -9.03
N VAL A 74 -1.81 10.86 -8.76
CA VAL A 74 -3.01 11.02 -7.93
C VAL A 74 -2.86 10.15 -6.70
N HIS A 75 -2.98 10.76 -5.52
CA HIS A 75 -2.95 10.05 -4.25
C HIS A 75 -4.27 9.35 -3.95
N THR A 76 -4.17 8.16 -3.40
CA THR A 76 -5.32 7.35 -2.96
C THR A 76 -5.14 6.89 -1.52
N GLY A 77 -6.20 6.37 -0.92
CA GLY A 77 -6.19 5.81 0.42
C GLY A 77 -6.00 6.84 1.54
N LEU A 78 -5.77 6.32 2.74
CA LEU A 78 -5.46 7.09 3.95
C LEU A 78 -3.95 7.24 4.11
N ASP A 79 -3.49 8.14 4.99
CA ASP A 79 -2.05 8.26 5.25
C ASP A 79 -1.44 6.96 5.78
N ALA A 80 -2.18 6.24 6.66
CA ALA A 80 -1.75 4.94 7.17
C ALA A 80 -1.75 3.82 6.11
N LEU A 81 -2.50 3.99 5.04
CA LEU A 81 -2.61 3.09 3.90
C LEU A 81 -2.53 3.93 2.62
N ALA A 82 -1.36 4.46 2.40
CA ALA A 82 -1.11 5.39 1.32
C ALA A 82 -1.00 4.68 -0.03
N GLY A 83 -1.51 5.31 -1.05
CA GLY A 83 -1.37 4.86 -2.43
C GLY A 83 -1.24 6.02 -3.40
N PHE A 84 -0.78 5.71 -4.59
CA PHE A 84 -0.78 6.63 -5.72
C PHE A 84 -0.95 5.88 -7.03
N PHE A 85 -1.34 6.59 -8.06
CA PHE A 85 -1.17 6.13 -9.43
C PHE A 85 -0.67 7.28 -10.31
N ILE A 86 0.14 6.95 -11.31
CA ILE A 86 0.59 7.88 -12.32
C ILE A 86 -0.57 8.08 -13.29
N LYS A 87 -0.89 9.33 -13.58
CA LYS A 87 -1.99 9.71 -14.49
C LYS A 87 -1.58 9.50 -15.93
N SER A 88 -1.68 8.27 -16.39
CA SER A 88 -1.30 7.81 -17.71
C SER A 88 -2.14 6.62 -18.14
N GLU A 89 -2.34 6.44 -19.43
CA GLU A 89 -2.93 5.23 -20.02
C GLU A 89 -2.05 3.99 -19.75
N ASN A 90 -0.75 4.20 -19.57
CA ASN A 90 0.24 3.16 -19.24
C ASN A 90 0.36 2.84 -17.74
N PHE A 91 -0.59 3.30 -16.91
CA PHE A 91 -0.51 3.15 -15.45
C PHE A 91 -0.15 1.72 -14.99
N LEU A 92 -0.78 0.68 -15.56
CA LEU A 92 -0.50 -0.71 -15.17
C LEU A 92 0.92 -1.14 -15.54
N LYS A 93 1.43 -0.69 -16.67
CA LYS A 93 2.81 -0.91 -17.09
C LYS A 93 3.77 -0.26 -16.08
N TYR A 94 3.52 0.98 -15.69
CA TYR A 94 4.35 1.69 -14.71
C TYR A 94 4.25 1.11 -13.31
N LYS A 95 3.07 0.68 -12.88
CA LYS A 95 2.91 -0.05 -11.62
C LYS A 95 3.75 -1.33 -11.61
N THR A 96 3.72 -2.10 -12.71
CA THR A 96 4.52 -3.33 -12.86
C THR A 96 6.01 -3.01 -12.83
N TYR A 97 6.42 -1.97 -13.54
CA TYR A 97 7.81 -1.53 -13.59
C TYR A 97 8.33 -1.07 -12.23
N ILE A 98 7.56 -0.28 -11.48
CA ILE A 98 7.90 0.10 -10.10
C ILE A 98 8.12 -1.15 -9.25
N THR A 99 7.18 -2.10 -9.28
CA THR A 99 7.29 -3.33 -8.50
C THR A 99 8.53 -4.14 -8.87
N GLN A 100 8.80 -4.31 -10.16
CA GLN A 100 9.98 -5.02 -10.68
C GLN A 100 11.29 -4.40 -10.21
N GLU A 101 11.44 -3.09 -10.40
CA GLU A 101 12.70 -2.41 -10.12
C GLU A 101 12.93 -2.21 -8.61
N MET A 102 11.87 -1.98 -7.85
CA MET A 102 11.98 -1.90 -6.39
C MET A 102 12.35 -3.25 -5.78
N LEU A 103 11.82 -4.36 -6.33
CA LEU A 103 12.22 -5.71 -5.89
C LEU A 103 13.70 -5.98 -6.13
N LYS A 104 14.25 -5.57 -7.29
CA LYS A 104 15.70 -5.67 -7.58
C LYS A 104 16.55 -4.89 -6.58
N LYS A 105 15.99 -3.87 -5.94
CA LYS A 105 16.64 -3.04 -4.90
C LYS A 105 16.37 -3.54 -3.46
N GLY A 106 15.68 -4.67 -3.30
CA GLY A 106 15.37 -5.26 -2.01
C GLY A 106 14.10 -4.74 -1.33
N PHE A 107 13.25 -3.98 -2.04
CA PHE A 107 11.98 -3.47 -1.53
C PHE A 107 10.80 -4.25 -2.11
N LEU A 108 9.98 -4.87 -1.25
CA LEU A 108 8.65 -5.38 -1.62
C LEU A 108 7.67 -4.22 -1.72
N ALA A 109 7.80 -3.43 -2.76
CA ALA A 109 7.06 -2.19 -2.94
C ALA A 109 6.34 -2.15 -4.30
N SER A 110 5.21 -1.45 -4.32
CA SER A 110 4.43 -1.15 -5.51
C SER A 110 3.94 0.30 -5.42
N ASN A 111 2.73 0.57 -5.86
CA ASN A 111 2.09 1.88 -5.79
C ASN A 111 1.27 2.10 -4.50
N THR A 112 1.41 1.23 -3.51
CA THR A 112 0.77 1.34 -2.20
C THR A 112 1.75 1.05 -1.08
N CYS A 113 1.53 1.67 0.08
CA CYS A 113 2.30 1.41 1.29
C CYS A 113 1.37 1.21 2.49
N TYR A 114 1.43 0.02 3.08
CA TYR A 114 0.82 -0.29 4.37
C TYR A 114 1.79 0.14 5.45
N VAL A 115 1.61 1.35 5.96
CA VAL A 115 2.56 1.94 6.91
C VAL A 115 2.50 1.23 8.26
N CYS A 116 3.65 0.91 8.82
CA CYS A 116 3.78 0.32 10.15
C CYS A 116 4.80 1.10 10.99
N THR A 117 4.89 0.74 12.26
CA THR A 117 5.79 1.40 13.23
C THR A 117 7.27 1.19 12.92
N GLU A 118 7.60 0.15 12.14
CA GLU A 118 8.97 -0.17 11.73
C GLU A 118 9.45 0.60 10.50
N HIS A 119 8.58 1.38 9.85
CA HIS A 119 8.99 2.30 8.80
C HIS A 119 9.69 3.51 9.42
N THR A 120 10.98 3.35 9.71
CA THR A 120 11.85 4.41 10.24
C THR A 120 12.08 5.50 9.19
N GLU A 121 12.53 6.68 9.62
CA GLU A 121 12.89 7.78 8.72
C GLU A 121 13.98 7.36 7.74
N GLU A 122 15.01 6.65 8.21
CA GLU A 122 16.08 6.10 7.37
C GLU A 122 15.53 5.16 6.29
N LEU A 123 14.64 4.23 6.66
CA LEU A 123 14.04 3.31 5.71
C LEU A 123 13.20 4.03 4.66
N VAL A 124 12.43 5.04 5.08
CA VAL A 124 11.62 5.85 4.16
C VAL A 124 12.50 6.64 3.19
N ASN A 125 13.59 7.24 3.67
CA ASN A 125 14.53 7.96 2.83
C ASN A 125 15.20 7.02 1.81
N ASN A 126 15.71 5.88 2.24
CA ASN A 126 16.29 4.85 1.35
C ASN A 126 15.31 4.36 0.30
N TYR A 127 14.03 4.19 0.68
CA TYR A 127 12.97 3.83 -0.24
C TYR A 127 12.73 4.92 -1.31
N LEU A 128 12.65 6.18 -0.91
CA LEU A 128 12.43 7.29 -1.84
C LEU A 128 13.63 7.50 -2.77
N GLU A 129 14.85 7.36 -2.26
CA GLU A 129 16.08 7.40 -3.09
C GLU A 129 16.10 6.26 -4.12
N ALA A 130 15.66 5.06 -3.72
CA ALA A 130 15.56 3.93 -4.63
C ALA A 130 14.51 4.13 -5.72
N LEU A 131 13.43 4.87 -5.42
CA LEU A 131 12.31 5.13 -6.32
C LEU A 131 12.61 6.24 -7.34
N ASP A 132 13.44 7.22 -7.01
CA ASP A 132 13.76 8.37 -7.87
C ASP A 132 14.21 7.98 -9.30
N PRO A 133 15.24 7.13 -9.50
CA PRO A 133 15.64 6.73 -10.84
C PRO A 133 14.56 5.96 -11.61
N ILE A 134 13.64 5.30 -10.91
CA ILE A 134 12.52 4.59 -11.51
C ILE A 134 11.52 5.60 -12.08
N PHE A 135 11.16 6.64 -11.31
CA PHE A 135 10.31 7.73 -11.77
C PHE A 135 10.92 8.48 -12.96
N LYS A 136 12.24 8.73 -12.92
CA LYS A 136 12.95 9.34 -14.04
C LYS A 136 12.83 8.52 -15.31
N LYS A 137 12.97 7.20 -15.24
CA LYS A 137 12.85 6.31 -16.39
C LYS A 137 11.40 6.22 -16.91
N ILE A 138 10.43 6.23 -16.01
CA ILE A 138 9.00 6.31 -16.39
C ILE A 138 8.71 7.63 -17.14
N ALA A 139 9.21 8.75 -16.66
CA ALA A 139 9.03 10.04 -17.29
C ALA A 139 9.61 10.09 -18.71
N ALA A 140 10.83 9.57 -18.88
CA ALA A 140 11.45 9.47 -20.20
C ALA A 140 10.67 8.57 -21.17
N HIS A 141 10.05 7.51 -20.67
CA HIS A 141 9.18 6.66 -21.47
C HIS A 141 7.86 7.34 -21.80
N GLU A 142 7.27 8.09 -20.88
CA GLU A 142 6.01 8.82 -21.08
C GLU A 142 6.16 9.97 -22.11
N SER A 143 7.32 10.64 -22.12
CA SER A 143 7.65 11.69 -23.09
C SER A 143 8.14 11.17 -24.44
N ASN A 144 8.19 9.85 -24.65
CA ASN A 144 8.77 9.20 -25.83
C ASN A 144 10.27 9.52 -26.08
N GLU A 145 10.99 9.97 -25.05
CA GLU A 145 12.44 10.16 -25.09
C GLU A 145 13.22 8.84 -25.00
N SER A 146 12.55 7.77 -24.54
CA SER A 146 13.09 6.41 -24.50
C SER A 146 12.09 5.42 -25.11
N SER A 147 12.57 4.60 -26.03
CA SER A 147 11.84 3.45 -26.57
C SER A 147 12.20 2.13 -25.89
N ASP A 148 12.98 2.17 -24.81
CA ASP A 148 13.42 0.98 -24.09
C ASP A 148 12.24 0.18 -23.58
N GLU A 149 12.34 -1.15 -23.67
CA GLU A 149 11.40 -2.05 -23.02
C GLU A 149 11.59 -1.96 -21.51
N LEU A 150 10.53 -1.54 -20.79
CA LEU A 150 10.59 -1.32 -19.35
C LEU A 150 10.50 -2.63 -18.54
N LEU A 151 9.80 -3.63 -19.06
CA LEU A 151 9.41 -4.81 -18.32
C LEU A 151 10.22 -6.04 -18.75
N ASP A 152 10.62 -6.84 -17.78
CA ASP A 152 11.23 -8.16 -17.99
C ASP A 152 10.15 -9.24 -18.28
N GLY A 153 8.87 -8.90 -18.11
CA GLY A 153 7.74 -9.81 -18.26
C GLY A 153 6.43 -9.12 -18.60
N SER A 154 5.31 -9.79 -18.41
CA SER A 154 3.99 -9.26 -18.72
C SER A 154 3.51 -8.18 -17.75
N ILE A 155 2.65 -7.28 -18.22
CA ILE A 155 1.97 -6.29 -17.37
C ILE A 155 1.07 -7.01 -16.37
N CYS A 156 1.02 -6.49 -15.13
CA CYS A 156 0.16 -7.02 -14.08
C CYS A 156 -1.34 -6.87 -14.44
N ASP A 157 -2.17 -7.76 -13.90
CA ASP A 157 -3.62 -7.69 -14.07
C ASP A 157 -4.22 -6.44 -13.43
N ALA A 158 -5.28 -5.90 -14.06
CA ALA A 158 -6.00 -4.73 -13.56
C ALA A 158 -6.88 -4.99 -12.32
N GLY A 159 -7.09 -6.25 -11.98
CA GLY A 159 -7.95 -6.64 -10.86
C GLY A 159 -8.22 -8.14 -10.85
N PHE A 160 -9.07 -8.55 -9.91
CA PHE A 160 -9.49 -9.94 -9.81
C PHE A 160 -10.43 -10.31 -10.95
N LYS A 161 -10.02 -11.28 -11.77
CA LYS A 161 -10.88 -11.94 -12.76
C LYS A 161 -11.11 -13.38 -12.35
N ARG A 162 -12.36 -13.84 -12.36
CA ARG A 162 -12.63 -15.26 -12.21
C ARG A 162 -12.09 -15.99 -13.44
N LEU A 163 -11.41 -17.11 -13.22
CA LEU A 163 -10.95 -18.03 -14.25
C LEU A 163 -12.13 -18.95 -14.68
N ASN A 164 -13.14 -18.38 -15.31
CA ASN A 164 -14.29 -19.14 -15.85
C ASN A 164 -14.33 -18.91 -17.36
#